data_8ac259937a8865de2d9c34699f58dab3
#
_entry.id   8ac259937a8865de2d9c34699f58dab3
#
_cell.length_a   1.000
_cell.length_b   1.000
_cell.length_c   1.000
_cell.angle_alpha   90.00
_cell.angle_beta   90.00
_cell.angle_gamma   90.00
#
_symmetry.space_group_name_H-M   'P 1'
#
loop_
_entity.id
_entity.type
_entity.pdbx_description
1 polymer ?
#
loop_
_entity_poly.entity_id
_entity_poly.type
_entity_poly.pdbx_seq_one_letter_code
_entity_poly.pdbx_strand_id
1 'polypeptide(L)'
;EAGFRTLVIANQKLTTSMIGAFYREADTFIDMSAFNTGSTLTSLHDAAILPYLKKELDKEDGNLFVVLHTYGSHFNYHERYPKEFRFYRPDKAEGIRASYKKELRNAYDNSIHYTDYVLGEIVDMLAKTNAPASMLYLSDHGEDIFDDSRARYLHASPIPTYYQLHIPYVIWFSKAYRESYPQKYLEAQAHETYPVSTNSVFHTM
;
A
#
# COMPACT_ATOMS: atom_id res chain seq x y z
N GLU A 1 -14.26 -0.22 -19.84
CA GLU A 1 -14.75 0.39 -21.12
C GLU A 1 -14.07 1.73 -21.41
N ALA A 2 -13.21 2.25 -20.54
CA ALA A 2 -12.45 3.48 -20.78
C ALA A 2 -11.18 3.27 -21.64
N GLY A 3 -10.99 2.09 -22.21
CA GLY A 3 -9.83 1.75 -23.04
C GLY A 3 -8.55 1.47 -22.25
N PHE A 4 -8.68 1.12 -20.96
CA PHE A 4 -7.56 0.67 -20.13
C PHE A 4 -7.56 -0.86 -20.05
N ARG A 5 -6.36 -1.45 -20.20
CA ARG A 5 -6.13 -2.81 -19.74
C ARG A 5 -5.97 -2.79 -18.23
N THR A 6 -6.59 -3.72 -17.54
CA THR A 6 -6.64 -3.79 -16.08
C THR A 6 -5.70 -4.86 -15.54
N LEU A 7 -4.87 -4.49 -14.55
CA LEU A 7 -3.95 -5.39 -13.86
C LEU A 7 -4.18 -5.31 -12.35
N VAL A 8 -4.30 -6.45 -11.71
CA VAL A 8 -4.25 -6.54 -10.25
C VAL A 8 -3.08 -7.42 -9.83
N ILE A 9 -2.25 -6.94 -8.91
CA ILE A 9 -1.21 -7.74 -8.24
C ILE A 9 -1.50 -7.68 -6.74
N ALA A 10 -1.82 -8.81 -6.13
CA ALA A 10 -2.19 -8.88 -4.72
C ALA A 10 -1.20 -9.74 -3.93
N ASN A 11 -0.61 -9.16 -2.87
CA ASN A 11 0.29 -9.86 -1.96
C ASN A 11 -0.45 -10.45 -0.73
N GLN A 12 -1.76 -10.31 -0.66
CA GLN A 12 -2.60 -10.94 0.36
C GLN A 12 -3.29 -12.17 -0.19
N LYS A 13 -3.51 -13.17 0.67
CA LYS A 13 -4.31 -14.36 0.32
C LYS A 13 -5.78 -13.98 0.27
N LEU A 14 -6.34 -13.93 -0.93
CA LEU A 14 -7.69 -13.43 -1.19
C LEU A 14 -8.74 -14.55 -1.38
N THR A 15 -8.37 -15.82 -1.18
CA THR A 15 -9.22 -16.99 -1.46
C THR A 15 -10.52 -17.01 -0.66
N THR A 16 -10.58 -16.29 0.46
CA THR A 16 -11.75 -16.26 1.36
C THR A 16 -12.41 -14.88 1.45
N SER A 17 -11.89 -13.87 0.74
CA SER A 17 -12.44 -12.52 0.80
C SER A 17 -13.33 -12.22 -0.42
N MET A 18 -14.39 -11.42 -0.22
CA MET A 18 -15.22 -10.90 -1.30
C MET A 18 -14.41 -10.08 -2.31
N ILE A 19 -13.33 -9.42 -1.87
CA ILE A 19 -12.43 -8.63 -2.70
C ILE A 19 -11.79 -9.46 -3.80
N GLY A 20 -11.46 -10.73 -3.51
CA GLY A 20 -10.90 -11.65 -4.51
C GLY A 20 -11.81 -11.92 -5.70
N ALA A 21 -13.14 -11.80 -5.55
CA ALA A 21 -14.08 -11.92 -6.66
C ALA A 21 -13.93 -10.74 -7.62
N PHE A 22 -13.88 -9.50 -7.10
CA PHE A 22 -13.68 -8.28 -7.92
C PHE A 22 -12.32 -8.27 -8.62
N TYR A 23 -11.26 -8.75 -7.97
CA TYR A 23 -9.93 -8.75 -8.58
C TYR A 23 -9.81 -9.71 -9.77
N ARG A 24 -10.64 -10.76 -9.82
CA ARG A 24 -10.69 -11.69 -10.95
C ARG A 24 -11.41 -11.13 -12.17
N GLU A 25 -12.05 -9.97 -12.05
CA GLU A 25 -12.63 -9.26 -13.19
C GLU A 25 -11.59 -8.49 -14.00
N ALA A 26 -10.36 -8.31 -13.47
CA ALA A 26 -9.26 -7.68 -14.19
C ALA A 26 -8.77 -8.55 -15.35
N ASP A 27 -8.31 -7.91 -16.44
CA ASP A 27 -7.73 -8.61 -17.59
C ASP A 27 -6.52 -9.47 -17.20
N THR A 28 -5.78 -9.04 -16.18
CA THR A 28 -4.68 -9.82 -15.59
C THR A 28 -4.75 -9.73 -14.07
N PHE A 29 -4.78 -10.89 -13.41
CA PHE A 29 -4.70 -11.00 -11.95
C PHE A 29 -3.52 -11.86 -11.54
N ILE A 30 -2.64 -11.34 -10.70
CA ILE A 30 -1.47 -12.02 -10.15
C ILE A 30 -1.65 -12.16 -8.64
N ASP A 31 -1.89 -13.36 -8.17
CA ASP A 31 -1.97 -13.71 -6.75
C ASP A 31 -0.58 -14.12 -6.24
N MET A 32 0.08 -13.22 -5.52
CA MET A 32 1.41 -13.44 -4.96
C MET A 32 1.42 -14.51 -3.86
N SER A 33 0.27 -14.81 -3.24
CA SER A 33 0.18 -15.85 -2.22
C SER A 33 0.48 -17.25 -2.78
N ALA A 34 0.28 -17.46 -4.07
CA ALA A 34 0.62 -18.71 -4.76
C ALA A 34 2.15 -18.96 -4.81
N PHE A 35 2.97 -17.91 -4.68
CA PHE A 35 4.43 -18.01 -4.69
C PHE A 35 5.05 -18.11 -3.30
N ASN A 36 4.25 -17.95 -2.23
CA ASN A 36 4.72 -18.06 -0.83
C ASN A 36 4.75 -19.52 -0.37
N THR A 37 5.45 -20.36 -1.09
CA THR A 37 5.57 -21.79 -0.80
C THR A 37 6.73 -22.08 0.13
N GLY A 38 6.46 -22.77 1.25
CA GLY A 38 7.50 -23.20 2.20
C GLY A 38 8.06 -22.09 3.11
N SER A 39 7.52 -20.88 3.05
CA SER A 39 7.88 -19.81 3.97
C SER A 39 7.13 -19.95 5.30
N THR A 40 7.80 -19.59 6.40
CA THR A 40 7.18 -19.42 7.72
C THR A 40 6.45 -18.09 7.87
N LEU A 41 6.66 -17.17 6.92
CA LEU A 41 6.01 -15.87 6.88
C LEU A 41 4.57 -16.00 6.34
N THR A 42 3.68 -15.17 6.82
CA THR A 42 2.28 -15.13 6.38
C THR A 42 2.11 -14.59 4.95
N SER A 43 3.10 -13.86 4.45
CA SER A 43 3.17 -13.30 3.08
C SER A 43 4.60 -13.14 2.63
N LEU A 44 4.80 -12.89 1.33
CA LEU A 44 6.05 -12.33 0.82
C LEU A 44 6.22 -10.88 1.28
N HIS A 45 7.44 -10.35 1.27
CA HIS A 45 7.66 -8.91 1.41
C HIS A 45 7.13 -8.18 0.16
N ASP A 46 6.56 -6.99 0.33
CA ASP A 46 5.83 -6.31 -0.75
C ASP A 46 6.68 -5.96 -1.97
N ALA A 47 8.00 -5.79 -1.84
CA ALA A 47 8.86 -5.63 -3.02
C ALA A 47 8.82 -6.81 -3.99
N ALA A 48 8.30 -7.97 -3.59
CA ALA A 48 8.12 -9.12 -4.49
C ALA A 48 7.14 -8.83 -5.65
N ILE A 49 6.28 -7.81 -5.53
CA ILE A 49 5.36 -7.37 -6.60
C ILE A 49 6.12 -6.63 -7.73
N LEU A 50 7.24 -5.99 -7.43
CA LEU A 50 7.93 -5.06 -8.34
C LEU A 50 8.36 -5.68 -9.67
N PRO A 51 8.93 -6.90 -9.72
CA PRO A 51 9.29 -7.54 -11.00
C PRO A 51 8.08 -7.79 -11.91
N TYR A 52 6.92 -8.10 -11.32
CA TYR A 52 5.69 -8.34 -12.07
C TYR A 52 5.11 -7.03 -12.61
N LEU A 53 5.09 -5.97 -11.79
CA LEU A 53 4.71 -4.65 -12.25
C LEU A 53 5.60 -4.17 -13.39
N LYS A 54 6.92 -4.29 -13.24
CA LYS A 54 7.88 -3.91 -14.28
C LYS A 54 7.60 -4.62 -15.59
N LYS A 55 7.41 -5.94 -15.55
CA LYS A 55 7.09 -6.76 -16.74
C LYS A 55 5.83 -6.27 -17.46
N GLU A 56 4.83 -5.79 -16.72
CA GLU A 56 3.60 -5.29 -17.31
C GLU A 56 3.76 -3.87 -17.88
N LEU A 57 4.56 -3.03 -17.22
CA LEU A 57 4.91 -1.69 -17.72
C LEU A 57 5.77 -1.74 -19.00
N ASP A 58 6.63 -2.75 -19.14
CA ASP A 58 7.52 -2.92 -20.29
C ASP A 58 6.77 -3.37 -21.57
N LYS A 59 5.47 -3.71 -21.51
CA LYS A 59 4.70 -4.19 -22.68
C LYS A 59 4.34 -3.11 -23.68
N GLU A 60 4.30 -1.85 -23.26
CA GLU A 60 3.93 -0.69 -24.11
C GLU A 60 2.62 -0.88 -24.93
N ASP A 61 1.66 -1.63 -24.38
CA ASP A 61 0.45 -2.08 -25.07
C ASP A 61 -0.79 -1.22 -24.76
N GLY A 62 -0.63 0.09 -24.67
CA GLY A 62 -1.72 1.04 -24.47
C GLY A 62 -1.90 1.51 -23.02
N ASN A 63 -3.11 1.96 -22.70
CA ASN A 63 -3.41 2.48 -21.38
C ASN A 63 -3.53 1.33 -20.35
N LEU A 64 -2.87 1.49 -19.21
CA LEU A 64 -2.85 0.48 -18.13
C LEU A 64 -3.41 1.07 -16.84
N PHE A 65 -4.39 0.39 -16.24
CA PHE A 65 -4.88 0.64 -14.89
C PHE A 65 -4.41 -0.48 -13.96
N VAL A 66 -3.67 -0.11 -12.92
CA VAL A 66 -3.05 -1.08 -12.01
C VAL A 66 -3.59 -0.92 -10.60
N VAL A 67 -3.97 -2.03 -9.98
CA VAL A 67 -4.22 -2.12 -8.54
C VAL A 67 -3.13 -2.99 -7.91
N LEU A 68 -2.36 -2.39 -7.02
CA LEU A 68 -1.36 -3.09 -6.21
C LEU A 68 -1.91 -3.24 -4.79
N HIS A 69 -2.29 -4.45 -4.42
CA HIS A 69 -2.78 -4.75 -3.08
C HIS A 69 -1.62 -5.32 -2.25
N THR A 70 -0.93 -4.43 -1.56
CA THR A 70 0.19 -4.77 -0.69
C THR A 70 -0.29 -5.34 0.64
N TYR A 71 0.59 -6.03 1.36
CA TYR A 71 0.32 -6.44 2.74
C TYR A 71 0.53 -5.27 3.71
N GLY A 72 1.43 -4.34 3.34
CA GLY A 72 1.70 -3.13 4.09
C GLY A 72 2.15 -3.39 5.53
N SER A 73 1.66 -2.57 6.43
CA SER A 73 1.97 -2.63 7.86
C SER A 73 0.99 -3.50 8.67
N HIS A 74 0.41 -4.53 8.05
CA HIS A 74 -0.48 -5.47 8.76
C HIS A 74 0.26 -6.27 9.82
N PHE A 75 -0.39 -6.54 10.95
CA PHE A 75 0.16 -7.39 12.02
C PHE A 75 0.45 -8.83 11.49
N ASN A 76 1.56 -9.51 11.85
CA ASN A 76 2.67 -9.10 12.74
C ASN A 76 3.65 -8.17 12.03
N TYR A 77 3.82 -6.98 12.53
CA TYR A 77 4.61 -5.93 11.85
C TYR A 77 6.06 -6.36 11.54
N HIS A 78 6.73 -7.08 12.47
CA HIS A 78 8.13 -7.49 12.30
C HIS A 78 8.35 -8.51 11.16
N GLU A 79 7.28 -9.05 10.58
CA GLU A 79 7.32 -9.93 9.41
C GLU A 79 7.16 -9.16 8.08
N ARG A 80 6.86 -7.85 8.15
CA ARG A 80 6.50 -7.04 6.97
C ARG A 80 7.70 -6.45 6.23
N TYR A 81 8.90 -6.55 6.78
CA TYR A 81 10.13 -5.98 6.21
C TYR A 81 11.31 -6.94 6.36
N PRO A 82 12.27 -6.90 5.41
CA PRO A 82 13.49 -7.69 5.50
C PRO A 82 14.47 -7.06 6.53
N LYS A 83 15.51 -7.82 6.88
CA LYS A 83 16.46 -7.45 7.95
C LYS A 83 17.14 -6.10 7.73
N GLU A 84 17.34 -5.71 6.49
CA GLU A 84 18.00 -4.47 6.06
C GLU A 84 17.17 -3.24 6.44
N PHE A 85 15.87 -3.41 6.66
CA PHE A 85 14.93 -2.36 7.06
C PHE A 85 14.65 -2.32 8.57
N ARG A 86 15.45 -2.98 9.38
CA ARG A 86 15.37 -2.96 10.86
C ARG A 86 16.13 -1.76 11.44
N PHE A 87 15.65 -0.56 11.19
CA PHE A 87 16.26 0.69 11.69
C PHE A 87 15.95 0.93 13.15
N TYR A 88 14.70 0.75 13.57
CA TYR A 88 14.25 0.95 14.95
C TYR A 88 14.32 -0.37 15.71
N ARG A 89 14.99 -0.34 16.88
CA ARG A 89 15.20 -1.56 17.71
C ARG A 89 15.03 -1.24 19.19
N PRO A 90 14.64 -2.21 20.04
CA PRO A 90 14.20 -3.56 19.66
C PRO A 90 12.86 -3.54 18.91
N ASP A 91 12.66 -4.49 17.97
CA ASP A 91 11.50 -4.57 17.07
C ASP A 91 10.81 -5.94 17.11
N LYS A 92 11.13 -6.78 18.08
CA LYS A 92 10.48 -8.07 18.30
C LYS A 92 9.86 -8.13 19.67
N ALA A 93 8.53 -8.11 19.71
CA ALA A 93 7.75 -8.31 20.93
C ALA A 93 7.49 -9.80 21.16
N GLU A 94 7.54 -10.24 22.43
CA GLU A 94 7.19 -11.61 22.82
C GLU A 94 5.68 -11.82 22.97
N GLY A 95 4.88 -10.79 22.73
CA GLY A 95 3.43 -10.83 22.80
C GLY A 95 2.78 -9.47 22.67
N ILE A 96 1.46 -9.46 22.61
CA ILE A 96 0.64 -8.25 22.49
C ILE A 96 0.33 -7.75 23.91
N ARG A 97 1.19 -6.89 24.46
CA ARG A 97 1.02 -6.29 25.79
C ARG A 97 1.57 -4.86 25.78
N ALA A 98 1.01 -3.99 26.61
CA ALA A 98 1.47 -2.61 26.77
C ALA A 98 2.94 -2.52 27.21
N SER A 99 3.47 -3.53 27.92
CA SER A 99 4.89 -3.62 28.26
C SER A 99 5.82 -3.75 27.04
N TYR A 100 5.33 -4.22 25.91
CA TYR A 100 6.07 -4.34 24.64
C TYR A 100 5.71 -3.23 23.64
N LYS A 101 5.10 -2.14 24.11
CA LYS A 101 4.70 -1.02 23.23
C LYS A 101 5.85 -0.49 22.39
N LYS A 102 7.05 -0.39 22.96
CA LYS A 102 8.23 0.09 22.24
C LYS A 102 8.62 -0.83 21.09
N GLU A 103 8.69 -2.13 21.33
CA GLU A 103 9.02 -3.15 20.34
C GLU A 103 8.00 -3.18 19.21
N LEU A 104 6.72 -3.11 19.55
CA LEU A 104 5.61 -3.12 18.61
C LEU A 104 5.62 -1.85 17.73
N ARG A 105 5.84 -0.68 18.34
CA ARG A 105 5.98 0.58 17.57
C ARG A 105 7.19 0.56 16.66
N ASN A 106 8.35 0.14 17.16
CA ASN A 106 9.56 0.04 16.35
C ASN A 106 9.35 -0.89 15.14
N ALA A 107 8.66 -2.02 15.33
CA ALA A 107 8.32 -2.92 14.25
C ALA A 107 7.36 -2.28 13.24
N TYR A 108 6.35 -1.55 13.73
CA TYR A 108 5.41 -0.82 12.89
C TYR A 108 6.11 0.29 12.09
N ASP A 109 6.96 1.08 12.73
CA ASP A 109 7.73 2.15 12.06
C ASP A 109 8.69 1.59 10.99
N ASN A 110 9.34 0.44 11.27
CA ASN A 110 10.14 -0.27 10.27
C ASN A 110 9.29 -0.74 9.08
N SER A 111 8.07 -1.21 9.31
CA SER A 111 7.17 -1.64 8.24
C SER A 111 6.70 -0.47 7.37
N ILE A 112 6.43 0.70 7.97
CA ILE A 112 6.11 1.93 7.24
C ILE A 112 7.32 2.38 6.40
N HIS A 113 8.52 2.36 6.98
CA HIS A 113 9.75 2.71 6.24
C HIS A 113 9.98 1.79 5.04
N TYR A 114 9.65 0.50 5.17
CA TYR A 114 9.73 -0.44 4.05
C TYR A 114 8.63 -0.20 3.00
N THR A 115 7.42 0.16 3.42
CA THR A 115 6.35 0.55 2.49
C THR A 115 6.76 1.79 1.68
N ASP A 116 7.35 2.80 2.32
CA ASP A 116 7.88 3.99 1.65
C ASP A 116 8.93 3.63 0.58
N TYR A 117 9.86 2.74 0.91
CA TYR A 117 10.83 2.22 -0.07
C TYR A 117 10.14 1.57 -1.28
N VAL A 118 9.14 0.71 -1.06
CA VAL A 118 8.41 0.04 -2.15
C VAL A 118 7.67 1.06 -3.02
N LEU A 119 7.05 2.07 -2.42
CA LEU A 119 6.40 3.17 -3.15
C LEU A 119 7.41 3.98 -3.96
N GLY A 120 8.59 4.25 -3.41
CA GLY A 120 9.69 4.90 -4.13
C GLY A 120 10.12 4.13 -5.38
N GLU A 121 10.29 2.81 -5.27
CA GLU A 121 10.61 1.95 -6.42
C GLU A 121 9.51 1.99 -7.50
N ILE A 122 8.23 2.00 -7.09
CA ILE A 122 7.10 2.13 -8.02
C ILE A 122 7.14 3.49 -8.73
N VAL A 123 7.34 4.58 -8.00
CA VAL A 123 7.48 5.93 -8.54
C VAL A 123 8.61 5.99 -9.57
N ASP A 124 9.76 5.42 -9.24
CA ASP A 124 10.92 5.37 -10.14
C ASP A 124 10.63 4.56 -11.42
N MET A 125 9.90 3.46 -11.32
CA MET A 125 9.45 2.70 -12.49
C MET A 125 8.52 3.52 -13.38
N LEU A 126 7.50 4.16 -12.78
CA LEU A 126 6.54 4.99 -13.50
C LEU A 126 7.22 6.20 -14.16
N ALA A 127 8.15 6.84 -13.48
CA ALA A 127 8.91 7.97 -14.04
C ALA A 127 9.74 7.57 -15.27
N LYS A 128 10.27 6.35 -15.30
CA LYS A 128 11.08 5.83 -16.44
C LYS A 128 10.25 5.47 -17.66
N THR A 129 8.94 5.31 -17.56
CA THR A 129 8.09 5.04 -18.72
C THR A 129 7.98 6.24 -19.68
N ASN A 130 8.28 7.46 -19.21
CA ASN A 130 8.07 8.72 -19.92
C ASN A 130 6.61 8.96 -20.37
N ALA A 131 5.67 8.14 -19.91
CA ALA A 131 4.25 8.27 -20.19
C ALA A 131 3.54 9.16 -19.14
N PRO A 132 2.39 9.76 -19.48
CA PRO A 132 1.52 10.37 -18.49
C PRO A 132 1.06 9.32 -17.49
N ALA A 133 1.60 9.36 -16.27
CA ALA A 133 1.29 8.41 -15.20
C ALA A 133 0.95 9.12 -13.89
N SER A 134 0.04 8.53 -13.13
CA SER A 134 -0.26 8.93 -11.76
C SER A 134 -0.32 7.70 -10.85
N MET A 135 0.01 7.89 -9.59
CA MET A 135 -0.14 6.89 -8.53
C MET A 135 -0.95 7.49 -7.40
N LEU A 136 -1.97 6.77 -6.97
CA LEU A 136 -2.69 7.04 -5.72
C LEU A 136 -2.31 5.96 -4.71
N TYR A 137 -1.84 6.38 -3.54
CA TYR A 137 -1.60 5.48 -2.41
C TYR A 137 -2.45 5.90 -1.22
N LEU A 138 -3.06 4.92 -0.60
CA LEU A 138 -3.75 5.07 0.68
C LEU A 138 -3.68 3.75 1.46
N SER A 139 -3.80 3.84 2.80
CA SER A 139 -4.10 2.68 3.63
C SER A 139 -5.62 2.52 3.75
N ASP A 140 -6.10 1.31 3.97
CA ASP A 140 -7.51 1.02 4.29
C ASP A 140 -7.88 1.48 5.70
N HIS A 141 -6.94 1.36 6.66
CA HIS A 141 -7.04 1.87 8.04
C HIS A 141 -5.66 2.07 8.65
N GLY A 142 -5.62 2.74 9.78
CA GLY A 142 -4.46 2.80 10.67
C GLY A 142 -4.58 1.79 11.81
N GLU A 143 -3.69 1.88 12.80
CA GLU A 143 -3.57 0.93 13.91
C GLU A 143 -3.44 1.66 15.25
N ASP A 144 -4.09 1.12 16.29
CA ASP A 144 -3.76 1.45 17.67
C ASP A 144 -2.59 0.58 18.15
N ILE A 145 -1.59 1.18 18.77
CA ILE A 145 -0.45 0.47 19.38
C ILE A 145 -0.25 0.98 20.79
N PHE A 146 -1.26 0.81 21.64
CA PHE A 146 -1.29 1.31 23.02
C PHE A 146 -1.05 2.84 23.08
N ASP A 147 -1.64 3.61 22.16
CA ASP A 147 -1.34 5.02 21.97
C ASP A 147 -1.90 5.92 23.06
N ASP A 148 -3.04 5.58 23.61
CA ASP A 148 -3.72 6.34 24.64
C ASP A 148 -4.01 5.51 25.91
N SER A 149 -4.67 6.14 26.88
CA SER A 149 -5.01 5.52 28.18
C SER A 149 -5.98 4.34 28.08
N ARG A 150 -6.66 4.15 26.95
CA ARG A 150 -7.55 3.01 26.68
C ARG A 150 -6.78 1.73 26.40
N ALA A 151 -5.46 1.83 26.19
CA ALA A 151 -4.55 0.72 25.92
C ALA A 151 -5.03 -0.21 24.79
N ARG A 152 -5.59 0.36 23.73
CA ARG A 152 -6.06 -0.38 22.55
C ARG A 152 -4.90 -0.87 21.70
N TYR A 153 -5.17 -1.94 20.98
CA TYR A 153 -4.22 -2.54 20.05
C TYR A 153 -4.95 -3.05 18.80
N LEU A 154 -4.33 -2.86 17.62
CA LEU A 154 -4.90 -3.14 16.31
C LEU A 154 -6.09 -2.22 15.94
N HIS A 155 -6.94 -2.71 15.09
CA HIS A 155 -8.15 -2.03 14.57
C HIS A 155 -9.42 -2.83 14.89
N ALA A 156 -10.54 -2.50 14.24
CA ALA A 156 -11.85 -3.14 14.43
C ALA A 156 -12.47 -2.93 15.82
N SER A 157 -12.11 -1.86 16.51
CA SER A 157 -12.81 -1.43 17.71
C SER A 157 -14.22 -0.92 17.36
N PRO A 158 -15.25 -1.20 18.18
CA PRO A 158 -16.60 -0.66 17.94
C PRO A 158 -16.67 0.86 17.84
N ILE A 159 -15.74 1.55 18.52
CA ILE A 159 -15.57 3.00 18.41
C ILE A 159 -14.11 3.20 17.94
N PRO A 160 -13.90 3.54 16.66
CA PRO A 160 -12.54 3.72 16.14
C PRO A 160 -11.86 4.92 16.81
N THR A 161 -10.54 4.89 16.83
CA THR A 161 -9.70 5.99 17.32
C THR A 161 -9.25 6.87 16.17
N TYR A 162 -8.68 8.03 16.51
CA TYR A 162 -7.96 8.86 15.54
C TYR A 162 -6.86 8.06 14.82
N TYR A 163 -6.12 7.22 15.54
CA TYR A 163 -5.02 6.41 14.99
C TYR A 163 -5.48 5.37 13.96
N GLN A 164 -6.72 4.89 14.06
CA GLN A 164 -7.30 3.97 13.08
C GLN A 164 -7.87 4.69 11.85
N LEU A 165 -8.33 5.94 12.00
CA LEU A 165 -9.01 6.68 10.95
C LEU A 165 -8.10 7.62 10.16
N HIS A 166 -7.03 8.12 10.78
CA HIS A 166 -6.09 9.05 10.15
C HIS A 166 -5.04 8.29 9.36
N ILE A 167 -5.30 8.15 8.08
CA ILE A 167 -4.47 7.39 7.13
C ILE A 167 -3.77 8.33 6.13
N PRO A 168 -2.64 7.91 5.55
CA PRO A 168 -2.03 8.64 4.45
C PRO A 168 -2.91 8.58 3.20
N TYR A 169 -2.95 9.69 2.46
CA TYR A 169 -3.57 9.80 1.15
C TYR A 169 -2.60 10.56 0.25
N VAL A 170 -1.88 9.84 -0.60
CA VAL A 170 -0.78 10.38 -1.40
C VAL A 170 -1.08 10.24 -2.88
N ILE A 171 -0.99 11.34 -3.63
CA ILE A 171 -1.06 11.31 -5.10
C ILE A 171 0.28 11.76 -5.66
N TRP A 172 0.83 10.97 -6.56
CA TRP A 172 2.01 11.32 -7.32
C TRP A 172 1.68 11.41 -8.82
N PHE A 173 2.35 12.35 -9.49
CA PHE A 173 2.18 12.56 -10.93
C PHE A 173 3.53 12.60 -11.64
N SER A 174 3.67 11.87 -12.75
CA SER A 174 4.86 11.94 -13.61
C SER A 174 5.02 13.33 -14.21
N LYS A 175 6.24 13.64 -14.69
CA LYS A 175 6.48 14.87 -15.43
C LYS A 175 5.57 14.95 -16.66
N ALA A 176 5.48 13.87 -17.43
CA ALA A 176 4.63 13.81 -18.63
C ALA A 176 3.14 14.02 -18.30
N TYR A 177 2.64 13.52 -17.14
CA TYR A 177 1.27 13.78 -16.72
C TYR A 177 1.03 15.28 -16.46
N ARG A 178 1.93 15.92 -15.73
CA ARG A 178 1.82 17.36 -15.40
C ARG A 178 1.85 18.25 -16.65
N GLU A 179 2.63 17.86 -17.65
CA GLU A 179 2.71 18.55 -18.94
C GLU A 179 1.46 18.31 -19.80
N SER A 180 0.90 17.10 -19.78
CA SER A 180 -0.28 16.74 -20.57
C SER A 180 -1.59 17.22 -19.94
N TYR A 181 -1.65 17.27 -18.60
CA TYR A 181 -2.85 17.61 -17.82
C TYR A 181 -2.58 18.68 -16.76
N PRO A 182 -2.04 19.85 -17.12
CA PRO A 182 -1.60 20.86 -16.16
C PRO A 182 -2.74 21.35 -15.25
N GLN A 183 -3.95 21.48 -15.78
CA GLN A 183 -5.10 21.94 -14.99
C GLN A 183 -5.46 20.94 -13.89
N LYS A 184 -5.50 19.65 -14.19
CA LYS A 184 -5.78 18.59 -13.19
C LYS A 184 -4.71 18.55 -12.11
N TYR A 185 -3.46 18.76 -12.48
CA TYR A 185 -2.35 18.82 -11.53
C TYR A 185 -2.49 20.02 -10.57
N LEU A 186 -2.80 21.21 -11.11
CA LEU A 186 -3.00 22.42 -10.30
C LEU A 186 -4.20 22.28 -9.34
N GLU A 187 -5.29 21.66 -9.78
CA GLU A 187 -6.46 21.37 -8.94
C GLU A 187 -6.09 20.41 -7.80
N ALA A 188 -5.34 19.35 -8.08
CA ALA A 188 -4.85 18.44 -7.03
C ALA A 188 -3.97 19.15 -6.01
N GLN A 189 -3.05 20.03 -6.46
CA GLN A 189 -2.23 20.85 -5.57
C GLN A 189 -3.06 21.81 -4.71
N ALA A 190 -4.09 22.42 -5.27
CA ALA A 190 -4.97 23.33 -4.53
C ALA A 190 -5.74 22.63 -3.39
N HIS A 191 -5.91 21.32 -3.50
CA HIS A 191 -6.62 20.48 -2.51
C HIS A 191 -5.68 19.72 -1.56
N GLU A 192 -4.37 19.90 -1.65
CA GLU A 192 -3.34 19.15 -0.88
C GLU A 192 -3.59 19.15 0.63
N THR A 193 -4.12 20.24 1.17
CA THR A 193 -4.37 20.39 2.60
C THR A 193 -5.84 20.14 3.02
N TYR A 194 -6.70 19.79 2.07
CA TYR A 194 -8.10 19.58 2.37
C TYR A 194 -8.32 18.20 3.00
N PRO A 195 -9.15 18.10 4.03
CA PRO A 195 -9.52 16.80 4.57
C PRO A 195 -10.33 16.03 3.53
N VAL A 196 -9.88 14.81 3.25
CA VAL A 196 -10.53 13.87 2.33
C VAL A 196 -10.86 12.58 3.05
N SER A 197 -11.75 11.80 2.49
CA SER A 197 -12.05 10.45 2.98
C SER A 197 -11.89 9.43 1.86
N THR A 198 -11.84 8.15 2.21
CA THR A 198 -11.72 7.06 1.22
C THR A 198 -12.85 7.05 0.19
N ASN A 199 -14.01 7.64 0.48
CA ASN A 199 -15.07 7.84 -0.50
C ASN A 199 -14.64 8.72 -1.69
N SER A 200 -13.63 9.56 -1.52
CA SER A 200 -13.11 10.43 -2.59
C SER A 200 -12.34 9.65 -3.66
N VAL A 201 -11.84 8.45 -3.37
CA VAL A 201 -10.97 7.67 -4.28
C VAL A 201 -11.60 7.49 -5.65
N PHE A 202 -12.87 7.07 -5.69
CA PHE A 202 -13.57 6.85 -6.96
C PHE A 202 -13.71 8.11 -7.82
N HIS A 203 -13.80 9.27 -7.19
CA HIS A 203 -13.93 10.55 -7.89
C HIS A 203 -12.57 11.19 -8.21
N THR A 204 -11.50 10.72 -7.59
CA THR A 204 -10.14 11.23 -7.80
C THR A 204 -9.47 10.56 -9.00
N MET A 205 -9.78 9.31 -9.27
CA MET A 205 -9.29 8.54 -10.41
C MET A 205 -10.20 8.67 -11.62
#